data_5fdf9365a4d87a51d2d09ce536e465d9
#
_entry.id   5fdf9365a4d87a51d2d09ce536e465d9
#
_cell.length_a   1.000
_cell.length_b   1.000
_cell.length_c   1.000
_cell.angle_alpha   90.00
_cell.angle_beta   90.00
_cell.angle_gamma   90.00
#
_symmetry.space_group_name_H-M   'P 1'
#
loop_
_entity.id
_entity.type
_entity.pdbx_description
1 polymer ?
#
loop_
_entity_poly.entity_id
_entity_poly.type
_entity_poly.pdbx_seq_one_letter_code
_entity_poly.pdbx_strand_id
1 'polypeptide(L)'
;IEKSADRAIAEMAPLLGNVPAARLFDEMIKLFTCGRAEECLLKLRAAGLHRSLLPMLDVILDEPDGEKFLMLALKRTDERIAVGKKISPAFLFATLLWPQVKKRWDAYQKSSTSNKGSARAMALYSAAEEVIATQSAKLAIQYRFVADMKLIWMLQLRFERRTGKNPYTLEIGRA
;
A
#
# COMPACT_ATOMS: atom_id res chain seq x y z
N ILE A 1 8.29 -5.68 25.96
CA ILE A 1 8.94 -4.38 26.18
C ILE A 1 8.64 -3.98 27.60
N GLU A 2 9.63 -3.47 28.35
CA GLU A 2 9.41 -2.99 29.71
C GLU A 2 8.48 -1.76 29.71
N LYS A 3 7.61 -1.63 30.72
CA LYS A 3 6.64 -0.51 30.83
C LYS A 3 7.32 0.87 30.77
N SER A 4 8.57 0.96 31.20
CA SER A 4 9.39 2.19 31.12
C SER A 4 9.74 2.55 29.67
N ALA A 5 10.01 1.56 28.82
CA ALA A 5 10.31 1.77 27.40
C ALA A 5 9.05 2.18 26.61
N ASP A 6 7.89 1.61 26.94
CA ASP A 6 6.61 1.99 26.30
C ASP A 6 6.28 3.47 26.54
N ARG A 7 6.51 3.95 27.76
CA ARG A 7 6.30 5.37 28.07
C ARG A 7 7.26 6.27 27.31
N ALA A 8 8.55 5.94 27.28
CA ALA A 8 9.55 6.71 26.54
C ALA A 8 9.24 6.76 25.04
N ILE A 9 8.77 5.64 24.46
CA ILE A 9 8.35 5.57 23.06
C ILE A 9 7.20 6.56 22.80
N ALA A 10 6.17 6.57 23.64
CA ALA A 10 5.03 7.46 23.49
C ALA A 10 5.41 8.94 23.60
N GLU A 11 6.31 9.29 24.53
CA GLU A 11 6.81 10.64 24.73
C GLU A 11 7.66 11.13 23.54
N MET A 12 8.39 10.24 22.89
CA MET A 12 9.27 10.56 21.76
C MET A 12 8.59 10.46 20.38
N ALA A 13 7.38 9.90 20.30
CA ALA A 13 6.64 9.73 19.05
C ALA A 13 6.52 11.02 18.20
N PRO A 14 6.26 12.21 18.78
CA PRO A 14 6.20 13.46 18.02
C PRO A 14 7.50 13.82 17.29
N LEU A 15 8.66 13.35 17.77
CA LEU A 15 9.96 13.62 17.17
C LEU A 15 10.14 12.90 15.81
N LEU A 16 9.33 11.89 15.53
CA LEU A 16 9.32 11.20 14.23
C LEU A 16 8.92 12.14 13.08
N GLY A 17 8.15 13.18 13.35
CA GLY A 17 7.84 14.22 12.36
C GLY A 17 9.06 14.99 11.86
N ASN A 18 10.18 14.95 12.58
CA ASN A 18 11.44 15.58 12.18
C ASN A 18 12.35 14.66 11.35
N VAL A 19 11.97 13.37 11.18
CA VAL A 19 12.75 12.42 10.39
C VAL A 19 12.48 12.63 8.90
N PRO A 20 13.52 12.70 8.05
CA PRO A 20 13.32 12.83 6.61
C PRO A 20 12.42 11.72 6.05
N ALA A 21 11.44 12.09 5.22
CA ALA A 21 10.46 11.15 4.66
C ALA A 21 11.10 9.97 3.92
N ALA A 22 12.23 10.19 3.23
CA ALA A 22 12.98 9.13 2.56
C ALA A 22 13.50 8.07 3.54
N ARG A 23 13.93 8.48 4.74
CA ARG A 23 14.39 7.56 5.78
C ARG A 23 13.24 6.78 6.39
N LEU A 24 12.10 7.43 6.64
CA LEU A 24 10.89 6.75 7.09
C LEU A 24 10.41 5.72 6.08
N PHE A 25 10.51 6.04 4.79
CA PHE A 25 10.19 5.12 3.71
C PHE A 25 11.07 3.87 3.71
N ASP A 26 12.38 4.02 3.88
CA ASP A 26 13.30 2.88 3.94
C ASP A 26 13.04 1.99 5.17
N GLU A 27 12.76 2.58 6.32
CA GLU A 27 12.40 1.82 7.53
C GLU A 27 11.04 1.11 7.36
N MET A 28 10.09 1.73 6.68
CA MET A 28 8.81 1.09 6.35
C MET A 28 8.98 -0.13 5.43
N ILE A 29 9.87 -0.06 4.43
CA ILE A 29 10.20 -1.22 3.61
C ILE A 29 10.75 -2.35 4.48
N LYS A 30 11.70 -2.06 5.36
CA LYS A 30 12.28 -3.07 6.26
C LYS A 30 11.21 -3.69 7.16
N LEU A 31 10.35 -2.87 7.73
CA LEU A 31 9.24 -3.31 8.59
C LEU A 31 8.32 -4.29 7.86
N PHE A 32 7.91 -3.94 6.64
CA PHE A 32 6.97 -4.75 5.87
C PHE A 32 7.60 -5.96 5.18
N THR A 33 8.92 -6.04 5.15
CA THR A 33 9.65 -7.17 4.55
C THR A 33 10.45 -8.00 5.55
N CYS A 34 10.22 -7.79 6.85
CA CYS A 34 10.92 -8.53 7.92
C CYS A 34 10.41 -9.95 8.17
N GLY A 35 9.29 -10.35 7.55
CA GLY A 35 8.64 -11.66 7.77
C GLY A 35 7.76 -11.72 9.02
N ARG A 36 7.51 -10.57 9.66
CA ARG A 36 6.62 -10.38 10.82
C ARG A 36 5.89 -9.05 10.72
N ALA A 37 5.54 -8.63 9.52
CA ALA A 37 4.98 -7.31 9.26
C ALA A 37 3.62 -7.10 9.94
N GLU A 38 2.79 -8.15 9.96
CA GLU A 38 1.49 -8.13 10.66
C GLU A 38 1.68 -7.84 12.17
N GLU A 39 2.56 -8.59 12.84
CA GLU A 39 2.86 -8.40 14.27
C GLU A 39 3.47 -7.02 14.54
N CYS A 40 4.39 -6.58 13.70
CA CYS A 40 5.03 -5.27 13.82
C CYS A 40 4.02 -4.13 13.71
N LEU A 41 3.09 -4.22 12.74
CA LEU A 41 2.04 -3.22 12.59
C LEU A 41 1.11 -3.15 13.81
N LEU A 42 0.71 -4.29 14.35
CA LEU A 42 -0.12 -4.33 15.56
C LEU A 42 0.58 -3.68 16.75
N LYS A 43 1.90 -3.92 16.93
CA LYS A 43 2.71 -3.27 17.97
C LYS A 43 2.82 -1.77 17.76
N LEU A 44 3.05 -1.32 16.52
CA LEU A 44 3.09 0.12 16.19
C LEU A 44 1.75 0.80 16.49
N ARG A 45 0.64 0.14 16.19
CA ARG A 45 -0.70 0.66 16.51
C ARG A 45 -0.94 0.75 18.01
N ALA A 46 -0.59 -0.29 18.75
CA ALA A 46 -0.70 -0.30 20.21
C ALA A 46 0.12 0.81 20.87
N ALA A 47 1.29 1.13 20.30
CA ALA A 47 2.15 2.22 20.74
C ALA A 47 1.74 3.60 20.22
N GLY A 48 0.67 3.71 19.40
CA GLY A 48 0.23 4.99 18.82
C GLY A 48 1.15 5.56 17.73
N LEU A 49 2.16 4.80 17.29
CA LEU A 49 3.18 5.27 16.36
C LEU A 49 2.77 5.22 14.88
N HIS A 50 1.71 4.48 14.54
CA HIS A 50 1.29 4.25 13.15
C HIS A 50 0.99 5.54 12.39
N ARG A 51 0.34 6.52 13.02
CA ARG A 51 -0.03 7.80 12.39
C ARG A 51 1.18 8.66 12.01
N SER A 52 2.22 8.63 12.81
CA SER A 52 3.43 9.44 12.58
C SER A 52 4.40 8.78 11.60
N LEU A 53 4.50 7.44 11.63
CA LEU A 53 5.44 6.67 10.81
C LEU A 53 4.90 6.29 9.44
N LEU A 54 3.59 6.12 9.34
CA LEU A 54 2.96 5.49 8.18
C LEU A 54 1.75 6.31 7.69
N PRO A 55 1.93 7.56 7.22
CA PRO A 55 0.80 8.40 6.75
C PRO A 55 -0.02 7.73 5.64
N MET A 56 0.58 6.78 4.92
CA MET A 56 -0.10 5.96 3.92
C MET A 56 -1.15 5.04 4.57
N LEU A 57 -0.90 4.55 5.78
CA LEU A 57 -1.82 3.64 6.45
C LEU A 57 -3.11 4.35 6.85
N ASP A 58 -3.04 5.63 7.23
CA ASP A 58 -4.24 6.39 7.59
C ASP A 58 -5.24 6.38 6.44
N VAL A 59 -4.77 6.59 5.21
CA VAL A 59 -5.63 6.60 4.02
C VAL A 59 -6.21 5.20 3.71
N ILE A 60 -5.47 4.14 3.99
CA ILE A 60 -5.95 2.76 3.80
C ILE A 60 -6.96 2.40 4.90
N LEU A 61 -6.68 2.80 6.13
CA LEU A 61 -7.52 2.50 7.30
C LEU A 61 -8.84 3.30 7.30
N ASP A 62 -8.88 4.42 6.62
CA ASP A 62 -10.12 5.22 6.43
C ASP A 62 -11.12 4.55 5.46
N GLU A 63 -10.69 3.56 4.66
CA GLU A 63 -11.60 2.81 3.80
C GLU A 63 -12.31 1.69 4.60
N PRO A 64 -13.61 1.40 4.35
CA PRO A 64 -14.41 0.47 5.15
C PRO A 64 -13.82 -0.92 5.37
N ASP A 65 -13.13 -1.47 4.38
CA ASP A 65 -12.45 -2.77 4.46
C ASP A 65 -10.92 -2.63 4.45
N GLY A 66 -10.40 -1.41 4.62
CA GLY A 66 -8.99 -1.11 4.50
C GLY A 66 -8.13 -1.87 5.51
N GLU A 67 -8.58 -1.98 6.75
CA GLU A 67 -7.86 -2.74 7.79
C GLU A 67 -7.76 -4.24 7.44
N LYS A 68 -8.86 -4.86 7.04
CA LYS A 68 -8.86 -6.28 6.66
C LYS A 68 -7.96 -6.53 5.46
N PHE A 69 -8.01 -5.63 4.46
CA PHE A 69 -7.17 -5.71 3.28
C PHE A 69 -5.68 -5.58 3.63
N LEU A 70 -5.33 -4.59 4.46
CA LEU A 70 -3.96 -4.37 4.92
C LEU A 70 -3.42 -5.58 5.67
N MET A 71 -4.16 -6.08 6.65
CA MET A 71 -3.74 -7.25 7.46
C MET A 71 -3.57 -8.49 6.58
N LEU A 72 -4.47 -8.72 5.64
CA LEU A 72 -4.34 -9.83 4.69
C LEU A 72 -3.09 -9.68 3.81
N ALA A 73 -2.82 -8.48 3.28
CA ALA A 73 -1.65 -8.23 2.46
C ALA A 73 -0.33 -8.46 3.22
N LEU A 74 -0.24 -8.00 4.48
CA LEU A 74 0.93 -8.20 5.32
C LEU A 74 1.10 -9.67 5.70
N LYS A 75 0.03 -10.35 6.11
CA LYS A 75 0.05 -11.78 6.40
C LYS A 75 0.55 -12.61 5.21
N ARG A 76 0.05 -12.35 4.00
CA ARG A 76 0.51 -13.03 2.79
C ARG A 76 1.96 -12.71 2.45
N THR A 77 2.41 -11.50 2.75
CA THR A 77 3.82 -11.12 2.62
C THR A 77 4.70 -11.93 3.57
N ASP A 78 4.31 -12.04 4.84
CA ASP A 78 5.03 -12.83 5.86
C ASP A 78 5.08 -14.31 5.49
N GLU A 79 3.96 -14.89 5.05
CA GLU A 79 3.89 -16.29 4.57
C GLU A 79 4.85 -16.55 3.39
N ARG A 80 4.97 -15.62 2.44
CA ARG A 80 5.92 -15.74 1.33
C ARG A 80 7.37 -15.68 1.78
N ILE A 81 7.68 -14.79 2.71
CA ILE A 81 9.03 -14.67 3.28
C ILE A 81 9.40 -15.94 4.04
N ALA A 82 8.46 -16.50 4.82
CA ALA A 82 8.68 -17.72 5.58
C ALA A 82 9.07 -18.93 4.71
N VAL A 83 8.62 -18.96 3.45
CA VAL A 83 9.01 -20.00 2.48
C VAL A 83 10.18 -19.56 1.58
N GLY A 84 10.93 -18.55 1.97
CA GLY A 84 12.14 -18.09 1.27
C GLY A 84 11.87 -17.32 -0.05
N LYS A 85 10.64 -16.93 -0.33
CA LYS A 85 10.31 -16.16 -1.54
C LYS A 85 10.61 -14.68 -1.33
N LYS A 86 11.26 -14.06 -2.30
CA LYS A 86 11.52 -12.61 -2.29
C LYS A 86 10.23 -11.82 -2.47
N ILE A 87 10.16 -10.69 -1.78
CA ILE A 87 9.08 -9.71 -1.92
C ILE A 87 9.63 -8.47 -2.65
N SER A 88 8.90 -8.03 -3.66
CA SER A 88 9.18 -6.75 -4.31
C SER A 88 8.52 -5.62 -3.50
N PRO A 89 9.26 -4.62 -3.02
CA PRO A 89 8.67 -3.45 -2.38
C PRO A 89 7.65 -2.75 -3.28
N ALA A 90 7.93 -2.65 -4.59
CA ALA A 90 7.00 -2.06 -5.54
C ALA A 90 5.66 -2.80 -5.60
N PHE A 91 5.68 -4.15 -5.56
CA PHE A 91 4.46 -4.95 -5.51
C PHE A 91 3.69 -4.71 -4.21
N LEU A 92 4.38 -4.66 -3.09
CA LEU A 92 3.76 -4.40 -1.79
C LEU A 92 3.07 -3.02 -1.79
N PHE A 93 3.77 -1.96 -2.19
CA PHE A 93 3.18 -0.62 -2.27
C PHE A 93 2.05 -0.52 -3.30
N ALA A 94 2.20 -1.16 -4.46
CA ALA A 94 1.13 -1.23 -5.44
C ALA A 94 -0.12 -1.91 -4.85
N THR A 95 0.06 -2.97 -4.06
CA THR A 95 -1.03 -3.66 -3.37
C THR A 95 -1.69 -2.75 -2.33
N LEU A 96 -0.89 -2.11 -1.47
CA LEU A 96 -1.40 -1.26 -0.39
C LEU A 96 -2.12 -0.01 -0.90
N LEU A 97 -1.68 0.57 -2.02
CA LEU A 97 -2.30 1.76 -2.63
C LEU A 97 -3.42 1.42 -3.63
N TRP A 98 -3.63 0.14 -3.94
CA TRP A 98 -4.65 -0.28 -4.89
C TRP A 98 -6.06 0.22 -4.58
N PRO A 99 -6.57 0.19 -3.33
CA PRO A 99 -7.89 0.70 -3.02
C PRO A 99 -8.09 2.15 -3.46
N GLN A 100 -7.08 3.00 -3.27
CA GLN A 100 -7.12 4.41 -3.67
C GLN A 100 -7.13 4.56 -5.19
N VAL A 101 -6.27 3.82 -5.89
CA VAL A 101 -6.24 3.81 -7.36
C VAL A 101 -7.58 3.34 -7.90
N LYS A 102 -8.14 2.27 -7.34
CA LYS A 102 -9.44 1.72 -7.75
C LYS A 102 -10.57 2.72 -7.57
N LYS A 103 -10.62 3.40 -6.44
CA LYS A 103 -11.64 4.42 -6.14
C LYS A 103 -11.60 5.58 -7.16
N ARG A 104 -10.39 6.09 -7.47
CA ARG A 104 -10.22 7.14 -8.49
C ARG A 104 -10.55 6.64 -9.89
N TRP A 105 -10.11 5.44 -10.22
CA TRP A 105 -10.42 4.83 -11.50
C TRP A 105 -11.92 4.66 -11.71
N ASP A 106 -12.66 4.19 -10.70
CA ASP A 106 -14.11 4.09 -10.76
C ASP A 106 -14.80 5.45 -10.93
N ALA A 107 -14.26 6.49 -10.27
CA ALA A 107 -14.76 7.86 -10.46
C ALA A 107 -14.54 8.35 -11.90
N TYR A 108 -13.36 8.14 -12.47
CA TYR A 108 -13.08 8.49 -13.87
C TYR A 108 -13.94 7.70 -14.87
N GLN A 109 -14.20 6.43 -14.59
CA GLN A 109 -15.10 5.64 -15.45
C GLN A 109 -16.54 6.14 -15.43
N LYS A 110 -17.05 6.58 -14.28
CA LYS A 110 -18.39 7.14 -14.15
C LYS A 110 -18.56 8.48 -14.88
N SER A 111 -17.49 9.28 -14.94
CA SER A 111 -17.51 10.59 -15.64
C SER A 111 -17.25 10.46 -17.15
N SER A 112 -16.80 9.31 -17.63
CA SER A 112 -16.49 9.08 -19.04
C SER A 112 -17.70 8.56 -19.79
N THR A 113 -18.04 9.21 -20.90
CA THR A 113 -19.10 8.76 -21.83
C THR A 113 -18.69 7.57 -22.70
N SER A 114 -17.40 7.22 -22.72
CA SER A 114 -16.86 6.16 -23.56
C SER A 114 -16.41 4.94 -22.73
N ASN A 115 -17.02 3.79 -23.00
CA ASN A 115 -16.67 2.52 -22.37
C ASN A 115 -15.66 1.69 -23.20
N LYS A 116 -14.93 2.33 -24.13
CA LYS A 116 -13.93 1.66 -24.96
C LYS A 116 -12.71 1.27 -24.12
N GLY A 117 -12.07 0.15 -24.46
CA GLY A 117 -10.92 -0.38 -23.72
C GLY A 117 -9.75 0.61 -23.58
N SER A 118 -9.53 1.47 -24.58
CA SER A 118 -8.52 2.53 -24.52
C SER A 118 -8.88 3.63 -23.49
N ALA A 119 -10.15 4.04 -23.42
CA ALA A 119 -10.60 5.03 -22.44
C ALA A 119 -10.47 4.50 -21.01
N ARG A 120 -10.79 3.22 -20.78
CA ARG A 120 -10.60 2.57 -19.48
C ARG A 120 -9.13 2.50 -19.07
N ALA A 121 -8.23 2.23 -20.02
CA ALA A 121 -6.80 2.21 -19.75
C ALA A 121 -6.26 3.60 -19.41
N MET A 122 -6.69 4.63 -20.14
CA MET A 122 -6.35 6.03 -19.85
C MET A 122 -6.85 6.45 -18.46
N ALA A 123 -8.10 6.12 -18.12
CA ALA A 123 -8.68 6.41 -16.81
C ALA A 123 -7.88 5.75 -15.67
N LEU A 124 -7.46 4.48 -15.84
CA LEU A 124 -6.62 3.80 -14.85
C LEU A 124 -5.24 4.46 -14.76
N TYR A 125 -4.63 4.81 -15.88
CA TYR A 125 -3.34 5.48 -15.88
C TYR A 125 -3.42 6.83 -15.16
N SER A 126 -4.43 7.65 -15.45
CA SER A 126 -4.64 8.94 -14.79
C SER A 126 -4.88 8.78 -13.27
N ALA A 127 -5.65 7.77 -12.87
CA ALA A 127 -5.86 7.45 -11.45
C ALA A 127 -4.54 7.05 -10.76
N ALA A 128 -3.70 6.25 -11.43
CA ALA A 128 -2.40 5.85 -10.93
C ALA A 128 -1.45 7.05 -10.75
N GLU A 129 -1.39 7.95 -11.74
CA GLU A 129 -0.58 9.18 -11.68
C GLU A 129 -0.99 10.06 -10.50
N GLU A 130 -2.28 10.27 -10.32
CA GLU A 130 -2.79 11.12 -9.25
C GLU A 130 -2.49 10.54 -7.87
N VAL A 131 -2.67 9.22 -7.67
CA VAL A 131 -2.34 8.55 -6.41
C VAL A 131 -0.85 8.65 -6.14
N ILE A 132 0.00 8.38 -7.13
CA ILE A 132 1.45 8.50 -6.96
C ILE A 132 1.85 9.93 -6.61
N ALA A 133 1.35 10.94 -7.33
CA ALA A 133 1.65 12.34 -7.03
C ALA A 133 1.28 12.71 -5.59
N THR A 134 0.08 12.31 -5.16
CA THR A 134 -0.41 12.57 -3.81
C THR A 134 0.43 11.87 -2.72
N GLN A 135 0.79 10.61 -2.96
CA GLN A 135 1.51 9.81 -1.97
C GLN A 135 3.02 10.08 -1.98
N SER A 136 3.62 10.37 -3.13
CA SER A 136 5.05 10.73 -3.21
C SER A 136 5.36 12.00 -2.45
N ALA A 137 4.44 12.97 -2.42
CA ALA A 137 4.61 14.18 -1.62
C ALA A 137 4.65 13.88 -0.10
N LYS A 138 3.98 12.82 0.35
CA LYS A 138 3.90 12.44 1.78
C LYS A 138 4.96 11.43 2.20
N LEU A 139 5.31 10.50 1.32
CA LEU A 139 6.06 9.28 1.65
C LEU A 139 7.45 9.22 1.02
N ALA A 140 7.80 10.20 0.17
CA ALA A 140 9.05 10.17 -0.60
C ALA A 140 9.27 8.82 -1.34
N ILE A 141 8.19 8.27 -1.95
CA ILE A 141 8.29 7.03 -2.72
C ILE A 141 9.39 7.15 -3.76
N GLN A 142 10.39 6.29 -3.67
CA GLN A 142 11.54 6.34 -4.56
C GLN A 142 11.11 6.06 -6.00
N TYR A 143 11.58 6.89 -6.93
CA TYR A 143 11.21 6.84 -8.35
C TYR A 143 11.37 5.46 -8.99
N ARG A 144 12.38 4.68 -8.55
CA ARG A 144 12.61 3.31 -9.02
C ARG A 144 11.43 2.36 -8.81
N PHE A 145 10.57 2.61 -7.80
CA PHE A 145 9.40 1.77 -7.53
C PHE A 145 8.17 2.22 -8.31
N VAL A 146 8.11 3.48 -8.71
CA VAL A 146 6.93 4.08 -9.35
C VAL A 146 6.58 3.40 -10.67
N ALA A 147 7.59 3.13 -11.51
CA ALA A 147 7.38 2.48 -12.79
C ALA A 147 6.78 1.08 -12.64
N ASP A 148 7.32 0.29 -11.72
CA ASP A 148 6.84 -1.07 -11.44
C ASP A 148 5.43 -1.05 -10.84
N MET A 149 5.14 -0.12 -9.93
CA MET A 149 3.80 0.05 -9.36
C MET A 149 2.76 0.33 -10.44
N LYS A 150 3.04 1.25 -11.35
CA LYS A 150 2.16 1.55 -12.49
C LYS A 150 1.95 0.33 -13.38
N LEU A 151 3.00 -0.41 -13.70
CA LEU A 151 2.89 -1.64 -14.48
C LEU A 151 1.99 -2.66 -13.80
N ILE A 152 2.13 -2.86 -12.49
CA ILE A 152 1.31 -3.78 -11.70
C ILE A 152 -0.17 -3.37 -11.76
N TRP A 153 -0.47 -2.08 -11.63
CA TRP A 153 -1.85 -1.59 -11.73
C TRP A 153 -2.41 -1.74 -13.13
N MET A 154 -1.64 -1.45 -14.18
CA MET A 154 -2.09 -1.64 -15.56
C MET A 154 -2.38 -3.10 -15.92
N LEU A 155 -1.71 -4.05 -15.25
CA LEU A 155 -2.00 -5.49 -15.41
C LEU A 155 -3.41 -5.86 -14.92
N GLN A 156 -4.03 -5.08 -14.02
CA GLN A 156 -5.38 -5.35 -13.52
C GLN A 156 -6.42 -5.37 -14.65
N LEU A 157 -6.25 -4.54 -15.68
CA LEU A 157 -7.11 -4.57 -16.88
C LEU A 157 -7.10 -5.93 -17.59
N ARG A 158 -5.97 -6.64 -17.53
CA ARG A 158 -5.83 -7.98 -18.14
C ARG A 158 -6.48 -9.05 -17.27
N PHE A 159 -6.39 -8.91 -15.96
CA PHE A 159 -7.00 -9.84 -15.01
C PHE A 159 -8.53 -9.73 -15.03
N GLU A 160 -9.09 -8.53 -15.06
CA GLU A 160 -10.55 -8.34 -15.19
C GLU A 160 -11.13 -9.02 -16.42
N ARG A 161 -10.42 -8.98 -17.56
CA ARG A 161 -10.85 -9.67 -18.79
C ARG A 161 -10.88 -11.20 -18.65
N ARG A 162 -10.02 -11.77 -17.79
CA ARG A 162 -9.91 -13.22 -17.61
C ARG A 162 -10.89 -13.78 -16.59
N THR A 163 -11.18 -13.02 -15.52
CA THR A 163 -12.00 -13.51 -14.40
C THR A 163 -13.49 -13.21 -14.55
N GLY A 164 -13.88 -12.36 -15.49
CA GLY A 164 -15.28 -12.12 -15.90
C GLY A 164 -16.23 -11.57 -14.84
N LYS A 165 -15.90 -11.54 -13.55
CA LYS A 165 -16.88 -11.18 -12.50
C LYS A 165 -16.40 -10.55 -11.20
N ASN A 166 -15.08 -10.44 -10.90
CA ASN A 166 -14.71 -9.82 -9.62
C ASN A 166 -13.34 -9.12 -9.64
N PRO A 167 -13.31 -7.77 -9.61
CA PRO A 167 -12.06 -7.00 -9.61
C PRO A 167 -11.27 -7.09 -8.30
N TYR A 168 -11.82 -7.69 -7.25
CA TYR A 168 -11.22 -7.72 -5.91
C TYR A 168 -10.42 -8.99 -5.61
N THR A 169 -10.40 -9.96 -6.49
CA THR A 169 -9.46 -11.07 -6.37
C THR A 169 -8.11 -10.64 -6.92
N LEU A 170 -7.41 -9.80 -6.20
CA LEU A 170 -5.97 -9.95 -6.11
C LEU A 170 -5.78 -11.35 -5.50
N GLU A 171 -5.75 -12.37 -6.33
CA GLU A 171 -5.16 -13.64 -5.93
C GLU A 171 -3.68 -13.34 -5.68
N ILE A 172 -3.39 -12.95 -4.46
CA ILE A 172 -2.03 -12.86 -3.96
C ILE A 172 -1.52 -14.30 -3.93
N GLY A 173 -1.08 -14.74 -5.11
CA GLY A 173 -0.22 -15.90 -5.27
C GLY A 173 -0.85 -17.26 -5.01
N ARG A 174 -1.53 -17.82 -6.03
CA ARG A 174 -1.37 -19.22 -6.36
C ARG A 174 -0.24 -19.32 -7.40
N ALA A 175 0.95 -19.59 -6.96
CA ALA A 175 2.02 -20.24 -7.70
C ALA A 175 2.96 -20.87 -6.66
#